data_e3f9d16535c229cfa5928ef2ce4c3684
#
_entry.id   e3f9d16535c229cfa5928ef2ce4c3684
#
_cell.length_a   1.000
_cell.length_b   1.000
_cell.length_c   1.000
_cell.angle_alpha   90.00
_cell.angle_beta   90.00
_cell.angle_gamma   90.00
#
_symmetry.space_group_name_H-M   'P 1'
#
loop_
_entity.id
_entity.type
_entity.pdbx_description
1 polymer ?
#
loop_
_entity_poly.entity_id
_entity_poly.type
_entity_poly.pdbx_seq_one_letter_code
_entity_poly.pdbx_strand_id
1 'polypeptide(L)'
;GTSRIIRAGQTVWEKPFLSGEANMSHTIANLEYHHFKYALFCQPGDLHVHMYGTATLSVADGFVTQEGDVFEIESPQFGLPLRNRLAKAAAETVKVKML
;
A
#
# COMPACT_ATOMS: atom_id res chain seq x y z
N GLY A 1 5.21 -13.53 0.41
CA GLY A 1 4.07 -13.47 1.30
C GLY A 1 2.74 -13.72 0.61
N THR A 2 1.67 -13.60 1.36
CA THR A 2 0.30 -13.80 0.89
C THR A 2 -0.55 -12.59 1.28
N SER A 3 -1.32 -12.10 0.32
CA SER A 3 -2.31 -11.04 0.52
C SER A 3 -3.71 -11.66 0.42
N ARG A 4 -4.58 -11.33 1.39
CA ARG A 4 -5.95 -11.83 1.46
C ARG A 4 -6.94 -10.70 1.68
N ILE A 5 -8.17 -10.92 1.22
CA ILE A 5 -9.32 -10.13 1.63
C ILE A 5 -10.31 -11.08 2.31
N ILE A 6 -10.69 -10.71 3.52
CA ILE A 6 -11.58 -11.49 4.38
C ILE A 6 -12.89 -10.71 4.54
N ARG A 7 -14.00 -11.36 4.21
CA ARG A 7 -15.36 -10.82 4.33
C ARG A 7 -16.20 -11.74 5.19
N ALA A 8 -16.80 -11.22 6.23
CA ALA A 8 -17.60 -12.00 7.19
C ALA A 8 -16.87 -13.27 7.69
N GLY A 9 -15.58 -13.17 7.98
CA GLY A 9 -14.74 -14.27 8.44
C GLY A 9 -14.31 -15.28 7.37
N GLN A 10 -14.64 -15.05 6.11
CA GLN A 10 -14.29 -15.93 4.98
C GLN A 10 -13.28 -15.25 4.07
N THR A 11 -12.27 -15.99 3.63
CA THR A 11 -11.35 -15.50 2.59
C THR A 11 -12.08 -15.47 1.26
N VAL A 12 -12.27 -14.27 0.71
CA VAL A 12 -12.98 -14.03 -0.57
C VAL A 12 -12.03 -13.73 -1.73
N TRP A 13 -10.79 -13.41 -1.44
CA TRP A 13 -9.72 -13.24 -2.41
C TRP A 13 -8.38 -13.55 -1.75
N GLU A 14 -7.49 -14.21 -2.46
CA GLU A 14 -6.15 -14.53 -1.98
C GLU A 14 -5.17 -14.60 -3.16
N LYS A 15 -3.99 -14.01 -2.97
CA LYS A 15 -2.87 -14.16 -3.90
C LYS A 15 -1.52 -14.11 -3.19
N PRO A 16 -0.54 -14.86 -3.67
CA PRO A 16 0.84 -14.67 -3.25
C PRO A 16 1.40 -13.35 -3.79
N PHE A 17 2.35 -12.78 -3.09
CA PHE A 17 3.15 -11.65 -3.57
C PHE A 17 4.64 -11.89 -3.34
N LEU A 18 5.44 -11.27 -4.18
CA LEU A 18 6.88 -11.20 -4.04
C LEU A 18 7.27 -9.78 -3.60
N SER A 19 8.27 -9.69 -2.75
CA SER A 19 8.86 -8.44 -2.29
C SER A 19 10.38 -8.58 -2.28
N GLY A 20 11.08 -7.47 -2.09
CA GLY A 20 12.53 -7.41 -2.06
C GLY A 20 13.13 -6.90 -3.37
N GLU A 21 14.38 -6.46 -3.28
CA GLU A 21 15.08 -5.75 -4.35
C GLU A 21 15.13 -6.55 -5.66
N ALA A 22 15.31 -7.86 -5.58
CA ALA A 22 15.36 -8.74 -6.74
C ALA A 22 14.04 -8.79 -7.55
N ASN A 23 12.94 -8.38 -6.95
CA ASN A 23 11.60 -8.38 -7.56
C ASN A 23 11.12 -6.97 -7.93
N MET A 24 11.97 -5.95 -7.77
CA MET A 24 11.61 -4.56 -8.09
C MET A 24 11.68 -4.30 -9.58
N SER A 25 10.73 -3.51 -10.10
CA SER A 25 10.73 -3.04 -11.50
C SER A 25 11.79 -1.95 -11.76
N HIS A 26 12.23 -1.26 -10.72
CA HIS A 26 13.26 -0.22 -10.76
C HIS A 26 14.29 -0.46 -9.67
N THR A 27 15.56 -0.15 -9.96
CA THR A 27 16.61 -0.24 -8.95
C THR A 27 16.45 0.82 -7.87
N ILE A 28 16.93 0.54 -6.66
CA ILE A 28 16.92 1.52 -5.55
C ILE A 28 17.69 2.77 -5.97
N ALA A 29 18.85 2.63 -6.61
CA ALA A 29 19.66 3.76 -7.10
C ALA A 29 18.88 4.65 -8.08
N ASN A 30 18.06 4.07 -8.98
CA ASN A 30 17.23 4.83 -9.90
C ASN A 30 16.13 5.60 -9.16
N LEU A 31 15.51 4.99 -8.16
CA LEU A 31 14.48 5.63 -7.34
C LEU A 31 15.07 6.77 -6.50
N GLU A 32 16.23 6.57 -5.89
CA GLU A 32 16.95 7.62 -5.16
C GLU A 32 17.32 8.78 -6.06
N TYR A 33 17.87 8.51 -7.26
CA TYR A 33 18.20 9.55 -8.23
C TYR A 33 16.95 10.38 -8.59
N HIS A 34 15.83 9.74 -8.91
CA HIS A 34 14.61 10.45 -9.28
C HIS A 34 13.99 11.23 -8.12
N HIS A 35 14.15 10.79 -6.88
CA HIS A 35 13.69 11.53 -5.71
C HIS A 35 14.59 12.73 -5.42
N PHE A 36 15.89 12.52 -5.32
CA PHE A 36 16.85 13.55 -4.88
C PHE A 36 17.33 14.48 -5.99
N LYS A 37 16.94 14.30 -7.25
CA LYS A 37 17.22 15.28 -8.31
C LYS A 37 16.54 16.63 -8.09
N TYR A 38 15.54 16.70 -7.23
CA TYR A 38 14.87 17.94 -6.86
C TYR A 38 15.43 18.48 -5.54
N ALA A 39 16.00 19.67 -5.58
CA ALA A 39 16.60 20.33 -4.40
C ALA A 39 15.64 20.47 -3.21
N LEU A 40 14.33 20.54 -3.47
CA LEU A 40 13.30 20.57 -2.44
C LEU A 40 13.37 19.38 -1.47
N PHE A 41 13.79 18.22 -1.95
CA PHE A 41 13.91 17.02 -1.13
C PHE A 41 15.30 16.80 -0.53
N CYS A 42 16.23 17.75 -0.72
CA CYS A 42 17.60 17.66 -0.21
C CYS A 42 17.81 18.63 0.96
N GLN A 43 16.87 18.70 1.91
CA GLN A 43 16.99 19.57 3.06
C GLN A 43 17.77 18.89 4.20
N PRO A 44 18.74 19.58 4.82
CA PRO A 44 19.45 19.02 5.96
C PRO A 44 18.51 18.66 7.11
N GLY A 45 18.65 17.46 7.64
CA GLY A 45 17.83 16.97 8.77
C GLY A 45 16.52 16.30 8.39
N ASP A 46 16.14 16.30 7.10
CA ASP A 46 14.96 15.58 6.64
C ASP A 46 15.18 14.06 6.71
N LEU A 47 14.14 13.36 7.11
CA LEU A 47 14.08 11.90 7.05
C LEU A 47 13.09 11.50 5.96
N HIS A 48 13.56 10.71 5.00
CA HIS A 48 12.73 10.18 3.91
C HIS A 48 12.41 8.71 4.14
N VAL A 49 11.13 8.37 4.15
CA VAL A 49 10.66 6.98 4.26
C VAL A 49 10.01 6.60 2.95
N HIS A 50 10.61 5.63 2.25
CA HIS A 50 10.10 5.12 0.98
C HIS A 50 9.39 3.80 1.21
N MET A 51 8.12 3.73 0.82
CA MET A 51 7.31 2.51 0.91
C MET A 51 7.14 1.94 -0.49
N TYR A 52 7.53 0.68 -0.65
CA TYR A 52 7.40 -0.03 -1.92
C TYR A 52 6.23 -1.00 -1.85
N GLY A 53 5.35 -0.91 -2.85
CA GLY A 53 4.25 -1.86 -3.02
C GLY A 53 4.68 -3.10 -3.79
N THR A 54 3.77 -4.06 -3.86
CA THR A 54 3.89 -5.23 -4.73
C THR A 54 2.92 -5.09 -5.91
N ALA A 55 3.17 -5.82 -6.99
CA ALA A 55 2.30 -5.82 -8.17
C ALA A 55 1.01 -6.66 -7.99
N THR A 56 0.72 -7.09 -6.76
CA THR A 56 -0.45 -7.93 -6.45
C THR A 56 -1.64 -7.03 -6.11
N LEU A 57 -2.59 -6.93 -7.03
CA LEU A 57 -3.74 -6.04 -6.94
C LEU A 57 -5.04 -6.84 -7.07
N SER A 58 -5.90 -6.76 -6.07
CA SER A 58 -7.22 -7.41 -6.10
C SER A 58 -8.13 -6.83 -7.20
N VAL A 59 -8.03 -5.54 -7.45
CA VAL A 59 -8.79 -4.86 -8.51
C VAL A 59 -8.43 -5.36 -9.91
N ALA A 60 -7.19 -5.79 -10.13
CA ALA A 60 -6.76 -6.37 -11.40
C ALA A 60 -7.44 -7.71 -11.70
N ASP A 61 -7.92 -8.41 -10.66
CA ASP A 61 -8.69 -9.63 -10.77
C ASP A 61 -10.21 -9.38 -10.85
N GLY A 62 -10.61 -8.12 -10.99
CA GLY A 62 -12.03 -7.74 -11.01
C GLY A 62 -12.73 -7.81 -9.64
N PHE A 63 -11.95 -7.96 -8.54
CA PHE A 63 -12.52 -8.03 -7.21
C PHE A 63 -13.00 -6.65 -6.74
N VAL A 64 -14.25 -6.57 -6.30
CA VAL A 64 -14.85 -5.36 -5.75
C VAL A 64 -14.88 -5.44 -4.24
N THR A 65 -14.18 -4.52 -3.60
CA THR A 65 -14.14 -4.41 -2.13
C THR A 65 -15.42 -3.81 -1.58
N GLN A 66 -15.76 -4.17 -0.35
CA GLN A 66 -16.92 -3.67 0.38
C GLN A 66 -16.49 -3.14 1.75
N GLU A 67 -17.25 -2.20 2.28
CA GLU A 67 -17.04 -1.73 3.64
C GLU A 67 -17.12 -2.90 4.62
N GLY A 68 -16.15 -2.95 5.54
CA GLY A 68 -16.03 -4.05 6.50
C GLY A 68 -15.09 -5.17 6.06
N ASP A 69 -14.68 -5.23 4.80
CA ASP A 69 -13.64 -6.16 4.36
C ASP A 69 -12.35 -5.94 5.15
N VAL A 70 -11.67 -7.03 5.50
CA VAL A 70 -10.38 -6.99 6.17
C VAL A 70 -9.29 -7.38 5.18
N PHE A 71 -8.37 -6.46 4.94
CA PHE A 71 -7.15 -6.74 4.20
C PHE A 71 -6.14 -7.36 5.15
N GLU A 72 -5.64 -8.52 4.79
CA GLU A 72 -4.61 -9.24 5.54
C GLU A 72 -3.38 -9.44 4.66
N ILE A 73 -2.22 -9.10 5.22
CA ILE A 73 -0.92 -9.33 4.59
C ILE A 73 -0.09 -10.18 5.55
N GLU A 74 0.37 -11.31 5.07
CA GLU A 74 1.15 -12.27 5.83
C GLU A 74 2.45 -12.61 5.09
N SER A 75 3.54 -12.72 5.84
CA SER A 75 4.81 -13.23 5.35
C SER A 75 5.48 -14.09 6.43
N PRO A 76 6.16 -15.17 6.06
CA PRO A 76 6.91 -15.99 6.99
C PRO A 76 7.98 -15.23 7.81
N GLN A 77 8.45 -14.09 7.28
CA GLN A 77 9.43 -13.24 7.96
C GLN A 77 8.82 -12.40 9.10
N PHE A 78 7.51 -12.27 9.14
CA PHE A 78 6.81 -11.50 10.17
C PHE A 78 6.10 -12.43 11.14
N GLY A 79 6.22 -12.14 12.44
CA GLY A 79 5.60 -12.97 13.49
C GLY A 79 4.07 -12.87 13.54
N LEU A 80 3.51 -11.79 12.98
CA LEU A 80 2.06 -11.53 12.96
C LEU A 80 1.62 -10.99 11.61
N PRO A 81 0.43 -11.36 11.14
CA PRO A 81 -0.15 -10.75 9.95
C PRO A 81 -0.56 -9.30 10.20
N LEU A 82 -0.40 -8.46 9.19
CA LEU A 82 -0.95 -7.10 9.18
C LEU A 82 -2.40 -7.16 8.72
N ARG A 83 -3.32 -6.59 9.52
CA ARG A 83 -4.75 -6.56 9.22
C ARG A 83 -5.28 -5.14 9.29
N ASN A 84 -6.01 -4.74 8.24
CA ASN A 84 -6.66 -3.44 8.17
C ASN A 84 -8.08 -3.61 7.64
N ARG A 85 -9.05 -3.00 8.34
CA ARG A 85 -10.45 -3.02 7.95
C ARG A 85 -10.75 -1.84 7.01
N LEU A 86 -11.44 -2.12 5.91
CA LEU A 86 -11.94 -1.08 5.02
C LEU A 86 -13.14 -0.36 5.66
N ALA A 87 -13.03 0.95 5.76
CA ALA A 87 -14.11 1.82 6.22
C ALA A 87 -14.29 2.97 5.24
N LYS A 88 -15.50 3.51 5.16
CA LYS A 88 -15.80 4.76 4.47
C LYS A 88 -15.79 5.92 5.44
N ALA A 89 -15.09 6.98 5.11
CA ALA A 89 -15.25 8.26 5.81
C ALA A 89 -16.64 8.84 5.54
N ALA A 90 -17.18 9.58 6.51
CA ALA A 90 -18.39 10.35 6.28
C ALA A 90 -18.15 11.37 5.16
N ALA A 91 -19.16 11.56 4.30
CA ALA A 91 -19.08 12.58 3.26
C ALA A 91 -19.10 13.98 3.92
N GLU A 92 -18.02 14.72 3.73
CA GLU A 92 -17.95 16.12 4.18
C GLU A 92 -18.09 17.04 2.97
N THR A 93 -18.96 18.06 3.13
CA THR A 93 -19.07 19.12 2.12
C THR A 93 -18.01 20.18 2.39
N VAL A 94 -17.01 20.23 1.56
CA VAL A 94 -16.00 21.29 1.60
C VAL A 94 -16.61 22.58 1.07
N LYS A 95 -16.72 23.60 1.92
CA LYS A 95 -17.13 24.97 1.52
C LYS A 95 -15.87 25.82 1.36
N VAL A 96 -15.61 26.24 0.14
CA VAL A 96 -14.55 27.20 -0.17
C VAL A 96 -15.13 28.61 -0.02
N LYS A 97 -14.51 29.43 0.84
CA LYS A 97 -14.81 30.87 0.93
C LYS A 97 -13.79 31.63 0.10
N MET A 98 -14.27 32.55 -0.73
CA MET A 98 -13.40 33.58 -1.28
C MET A 98 -13.00 34.53 -0.15
N LEU A 99 -11.70 34.88 -0.13
CA LEU A 99 -11.12 35.89 0.78
C LEU A 99 -11.50 37.31 0.31
#